data_3297175fb6e9734bae3d1032ab80ed69
#
_entry.id   3297175fb6e9734bae3d1032ab80ed69
#
_cell.length_a   1.000
_cell.length_b   1.000
_cell.length_c   1.000
_cell.angle_alpha   90.00
_cell.angle_beta   90.00
_cell.angle_gamma   90.00
#
_symmetry.space_group_name_H-M   'P 1'
#
loop_
_entity.id
_entity.type
_entity.pdbx_description
1 polymer ?
#
loop_
_entity_poly.entity_id
_entity_poly.type
_entity_poly.pdbx_seq_one_letter_code
_entity_poly.pdbx_strand_id
1 'polypeptide(L)'
;FMKEVPFSTVYIHALVRDEKGAKMSKSKGNVIDPLALIDQYGADALRFTLAAMAAQGRDIKLSSNRVEGYRNFATKLWNACRFAEMNDCALPEGFDAANTKETLNRWIAHETAAATREVTEAIEAYRFNDAAGAIYRFVWNVYCDWYLELAKPVLTGAQSPAKAETQAMVAWARDEILKLLHPFMPFITEALWETTAERAGLLALAPWPHRTGAPTAEEIAILSASSFADPLVPPMVPPLVLFNAANFKDEAAEAEIGWVVDLVTAIRSVRAEMSIPPATLTALVLVGASAETKERAPRWTDVIKRMARLSEISFADRAPEGSAQLVVRGEVAALPLKGVVDLAAERARLAKEIAKADSDISRVDTKLANEKFVANAPEEIVEEEKEKREAAVARKAKFQEALERLAGVG
;
A
#
# COMPACT_ATOMS: atom_id res chain seq x y z
N PHE A 1 3.32 40.82 27.36
CA PHE A 1 1.92 41.06 27.69
C PHE A 1 1.36 40.00 28.64
N MET A 2 1.44 38.68 28.29
CA MET A 2 0.85 37.58 29.08
C MET A 2 1.85 36.96 30.07
N LYS A 3 3.13 37.33 30.03
CA LYS A 3 4.23 36.83 30.87
C LYS A 3 4.50 35.31 30.76
N GLU A 4 3.89 34.67 29.80
CA GLU A 4 4.04 33.23 29.52
C GLU A 4 4.43 33.02 28.06
N VAL A 5 5.18 31.94 27.78
CA VAL A 5 5.50 31.52 26.41
C VAL A 5 4.27 30.87 25.81
N PRO A 6 3.73 31.37 24.68
CA PRO A 6 2.44 30.88 24.14
C PRO A 6 2.55 29.51 23.47
N PHE A 7 3.76 29.02 23.20
CA PHE A 7 4.00 27.76 22.50
C PHE A 7 4.99 26.89 23.28
N SER A 8 4.64 25.64 23.47
CA SER A 8 5.51 24.64 24.10
C SER A 8 6.47 23.97 23.10
N THR A 9 6.11 23.98 21.81
CA THR A 9 6.85 23.27 20.76
C THR A 9 7.03 24.17 19.54
N VAL A 10 8.20 24.09 18.92
CA VAL A 10 8.51 24.74 17.63
C VAL A 10 8.85 23.64 16.62
N TYR A 11 8.06 23.55 15.56
CA TYR A 11 8.32 22.64 14.45
C TYR A 11 8.91 23.41 13.27
N ILE A 12 10.12 23.00 12.84
CA ILE A 12 10.79 23.60 11.68
C ILE A 12 10.52 22.70 10.47
N HIS A 13 9.65 23.18 9.57
CA HIS A 13 9.27 22.45 8.39
C HIS A 13 10.27 22.61 7.23
N ALA A 14 10.20 21.68 6.25
CA ALA A 14 10.99 21.72 5.02
C ALA A 14 10.61 22.91 4.13
N LEU A 15 11.55 23.40 3.33
CA LEU A 15 11.29 24.42 2.32
C LEU A 15 10.91 23.77 1.00
N VAL A 16 10.00 24.42 0.26
CA VAL A 16 9.58 23.94 -1.06
C VAL A 16 10.49 24.57 -2.12
N ARG A 17 11.04 23.70 -2.99
CA ARG A 17 11.87 24.06 -4.15
C ARG A 17 11.19 23.59 -5.42
N ASP A 18 11.67 24.06 -6.56
CA ASP A 18 11.22 23.54 -7.86
C ASP A 18 11.65 22.08 -8.07
N GLU A 19 11.21 21.48 -9.17
CA GLU A 19 11.48 20.09 -9.50
C GLU A 19 12.98 19.74 -9.57
N LYS A 20 13.80 20.74 -9.99
CA LYS A 20 15.26 20.62 -10.07
C LYS A 20 15.98 20.90 -8.74
N GLY A 21 15.24 21.23 -7.68
CA GLY A 21 15.80 21.55 -6.37
C GLY A 21 16.27 23.00 -6.24
N ALA A 22 16.03 23.85 -7.25
CA ALA A 22 16.42 25.26 -7.18
C ALA A 22 15.42 26.08 -6.32
N LYS A 23 15.92 27.12 -5.68
CA LYS A 23 15.08 28.09 -4.95
C LYS A 23 14.13 28.77 -5.96
N MET A 24 12.84 28.73 -5.66
CA MET A 24 11.83 29.41 -6.46
C MET A 24 11.93 30.92 -6.31
N SER A 25 11.87 31.64 -7.43
CA SER A 25 11.79 33.10 -7.45
C SER A 25 11.06 33.60 -8.68
N LYS A 26 10.31 34.71 -8.53
CA LYS A 26 9.60 35.36 -9.65
C LYS A 26 10.57 35.77 -10.77
N SER A 27 11.77 36.22 -10.41
CA SER A 27 12.78 36.66 -11.39
C SER A 27 13.34 35.51 -12.24
N LYS A 28 13.33 34.27 -11.74
CA LYS A 28 13.73 33.06 -12.49
C LYS A 28 12.60 32.40 -13.25
N GLY A 29 11.35 32.82 -13.03
CA GLY A 29 10.17 32.24 -13.67
C GLY A 29 9.87 30.78 -13.27
N ASN A 30 10.47 30.29 -12.17
CA ASN A 30 10.32 28.91 -11.69
C ASN A 30 9.40 28.80 -10.46
N VAL A 31 8.55 29.81 -10.23
CA VAL A 31 7.56 29.77 -9.15
C VAL A 31 6.42 28.87 -9.55
N ILE A 32 6.14 27.87 -8.74
CA ILE A 32 4.96 27.03 -8.85
C ILE A 32 3.84 27.69 -8.07
N ASP A 33 2.77 28.07 -8.75
CA ASP A 33 1.59 28.64 -8.11
C ASP A 33 0.76 27.53 -7.47
N PRO A 34 0.60 27.50 -6.15
CA PRO A 34 -0.21 26.47 -5.49
C PRO A 34 -1.68 26.51 -5.89
N LEU A 35 -2.23 27.67 -6.24
CA LEU A 35 -3.62 27.79 -6.70
C LEU A 35 -3.83 27.09 -8.05
N ALA A 36 -2.87 27.23 -8.98
CA ALA A 36 -2.93 26.52 -10.25
C ALA A 36 -2.87 24.98 -10.05
N LEU A 37 -2.07 24.50 -9.10
CA LEU A 37 -2.03 23.07 -8.76
C LEU A 37 -3.35 22.61 -8.11
N ILE A 38 -3.97 23.44 -7.27
CA ILE A 38 -5.27 23.14 -6.64
C ILE A 38 -6.36 23.06 -7.71
N ASP A 39 -6.39 24.00 -8.64
CA ASP A 39 -7.37 24.01 -9.75
C ASP A 39 -7.25 22.77 -10.62
N GLN A 40 -6.02 22.30 -10.87
CA GLN A 40 -5.74 21.16 -11.75
C GLN A 40 -5.89 19.80 -11.06
N TYR A 41 -5.44 19.67 -9.82
CA TYR A 41 -5.31 18.38 -9.12
C TYR A 41 -6.15 18.26 -7.85
N GLY A 42 -6.69 19.35 -7.36
CA GLY A 42 -7.42 19.41 -6.08
C GLY A 42 -6.52 19.73 -4.88
N ALA A 43 -7.10 20.37 -3.88
CA ALA A 43 -6.39 20.79 -2.67
C ALA A 43 -5.81 19.61 -1.88
N ASP A 44 -6.56 18.51 -1.78
CA ASP A 44 -6.13 17.31 -1.05
C ASP A 44 -4.88 16.66 -1.65
N ALA A 45 -4.77 16.63 -2.99
CA ALA A 45 -3.60 16.10 -3.67
C ALA A 45 -2.34 16.92 -3.36
N LEU A 46 -2.45 18.25 -3.38
CA LEU A 46 -1.34 19.14 -3.02
C LEU A 46 -0.96 19.00 -1.53
N ARG A 47 -1.95 19.01 -0.63
CA ARG A 47 -1.73 18.85 0.82
C ARG A 47 -1.02 17.54 1.12
N PHE A 48 -1.51 16.44 0.58
CA PHE A 48 -0.91 15.12 0.77
C PHE A 48 0.51 15.05 0.19
N THR A 49 0.75 15.63 -0.99
CA THR A 49 2.08 15.72 -1.58
C THR A 49 3.06 16.42 -0.65
N LEU A 50 2.68 17.58 -0.12
CA LEU A 50 3.53 18.34 0.77
C LEU A 50 3.82 17.57 2.07
N ALA A 51 2.81 16.96 2.68
CA ALA A 51 2.97 16.14 3.88
C ALA A 51 3.89 14.93 3.64
N ALA A 52 3.64 14.17 2.57
CA ALA A 52 4.41 12.96 2.24
C ALA A 52 5.89 13.25 1.90
N MET A 53 6.20 14.47 1.45
CA MET A 53 7.56 14.88 1.09
C MET A 53 8.26 15.68 2.20
N ALA A 54 7.58 16.05 3.27
CA ALA A 54 8.09 16.90 4.34
C ALA A 54 8.98 16.11 5.33
N ALA A 55 10.02 15.42 4.81
CA ALA A 55 11.02 14.80 5.68
C ALA A 55 11.85 15.87 6.40
N GLN A 56 12.10 15.66 7.70
CA GLN A 56 12.92 16.59 8.49
C GLN A 56 14.33 16.72 7.89
N GLY A 57 14.81 17.95 7.80
CA GLY A 57 16.18 18.26 7.32
C GLY A 57 16.36 18.16 5.80
N ARG A 58 15.28 17.96 5.02
CA ARG A 58 15.35 17.93 3.55
C ARG A 58 14.33 18.86 2.93
N ASP A 59 14.76 19.60 1.91
CA ASP A 59 13.85 20.43 1.12
C ASP A 59 12.96 19.58 0.21
N ILE A 60 11.75 20.06 -0.02
CA ILE A 60 10.74 19.40 -0.88
C ILE A 60 11.00 19.80 -2.33
N LYS A 61 11.35 18.85 -3.21
CA LYS A 61 11.39 19.06 -4.66
C LYS A 61 9.98 18.81 -5.22
N LEU A 62 9.20 19.87 -5.39
CA LEU A 62 7.81 19.79 -5.84
C LEU A 62 7.75 19.64 -7.35
N SER A 63 7.03 18.62 -7.84
CA SER A 63 6.71 18.42 -9.26
C SER A 63 5.23 18.14 -9.46
N SER A 64 4.69 18.56 -10.61
CA SER A 64 3.29 18.31 -10.97
C SER A 64 2.96 16.82 -11.04
N ASN A 65 3.88 15.99 -11.52
CA ASN A 65 3.70 14.53 -11.60
C ASN A 65 3.47 13.89 -10.22
N ARG A 66 4.10 14.40 -9.17
CA ARG A 66 3.87 13.88 -7.81
C ARG A 66 2.49 14.25 -7.30
N VAL A 67 2.05 15.49 -7.55
CA VAL A 67 0.70 15.95 -7.17
C VAL A 67 -0.35 15.13 -7.93
N GLU A 68 -0.13 14.87 -9.22
CA GLU A 68 -1.00 13.99 -10.02
C GLU A 68 -1.08 12.57 -9.46
N GLY A 69 0.04 12.01 -9.01
CA GLY A 69 0.07 10.70 -8.34
C GLY A 69 -0.86 10.63 -7.14
N TYR A 70 -0.88 11.66 -6.30
CA TYR A 70 -1.77 11.71 -5.13
C TYR A 70 -3.21 12.08 -5.47
N ARG A 71 -3.46 12.79 -6.59
CA ARG A 71 -4.82 12.89 -7.14
C ARG A 71 -5.35 11.52 -7.56
N ASN A 72 -4.52 10.69 -8.18
CA ASN A 72 -4.89 9.32 -8.55
C ASN A 72 -5.16 8.45 -7.31
N PHE A 73 -4.43 8.69 -6.21
CA PHE A 73 -4.71 8.06 -4.91
C PHE A 73 -6.11 8.45 -4.38
N ALA A 74 -6.45 9.74 -4.42
CA ALA A 74 -7.79 10.20 -4.06
C ALA A 74 -8.89 9.54 -4.91
N THR A 75 -8.66 9.43 -6.23
CA THR A 75 -9.58 8.74 -7.14
C THR A 75 -9.72 7.25 -6.80
N LYS A 76 -8.63 6.58 -6.41
CA LYS A 76 -8.67 5.17 -5.99
C LYS A 76 -9.50 4.99 -4.71
N LEU A 77 -9.31 5.87 -3.73
CA LEU A 77 -10.11 5.87 -2.50
C LEU A 77 -11.61 6.09 -2.80
N TRP A 78 -11.93 7.06 -3.63
CA TRP A 78 -13.30 7.31 -4.08
C TRP A 78 -13.93 6.06 -4.70
N ASN A 79 -13.22 5.40 -5.62
CA ASN A 79 -13.71 4.20 -6.28
C ASN A 79 -13.87 3.02 -5.30
N ALA A 80 -13.00 2.91 -4.28
CA ALA A 80 -13.14 1.91 -3.23
C ALA A 80 -14.40 2.13 -2.38
N CYS A 81 -14.71 3.37 -2.03
CA CYS A 81 -15.94 3.73 -1.33
C CYS A 81 -17.19 3.46 -2.19
N ARG A 82 -17.14 3.80 -3.48
CA ARG A 82 -18.22 3.48 -4.44
C ARG A 82 -18.44 1.97 -4.58
N PHE A 83 -17.36 1.19 -4.62
CA PHE A 83 -17.45 -0.27 -4.63
C PHE A 83 -18.13 -0.80 -3.37
N ALA A 84 -17.79 -0.27 -2.20
CA ALA A 84 -18.41 -0.63 -0.93
C ALA A 84 -19.91 -0.32 -0.94
N GLU A 85 -20.31 0.87 -1.41
CA GLU A 85 -21.71 1.29 -1.56
C GLU A 85 -22.48 0.35 -2.50
N MET A 86 -21.93 0.03 -3.68
CA MET A 86 -22.55 -0.88 -4.65
C MET A 86 -22.74 -2.31 -4.14
N ASN A 87 -22.07 -2.70 -3.05
CA ASN A 87 -22.18 -4.00 -2.39
C ASN A 87 -22.90 -3.91 -1.04
N ASP A 88 -23.65 -2.85 -0.79
CA ASP A 88 -24.44 -2.63 0.43
C ASP A 88 -23.60 -2.72 1.71
N CYS A 89 -22.33 -2.28 1.66
CA CYS A 89 -21.44 -2.29 2.81
C CYS A 89 -21.80 -1.15 3.76
N ALA A 90 -22.48 -1.49 4.83
CA ALA A 90 -22.90 -0.57 5.90
C ALA A 90 -22.42 -1.08 7.26
N LEU A 91 -22.20 -0.14 8.18
CA LEU A 91 -21.79 -0.45 9.56
C LEU A 91 -23.04 -0.59 10.43
N PRO A 92 -23.41 -1.79 10.87
CA PRO A 92 -24.55 -1.97 11.76
C PRO A 92 -24.29 -1.33 13.13
N GLU A 93 -25.37 -0.89 13.79
CA GLU A 93 -25.29 -0.37 15.15
C GLU A 93 -24.73 -1.45 16.10
N GLY A 94 -23.77 -1.07 16.95
CA GLY A 94 -23.12 -1.98 17.90
C GLY A 94 -22.16 -2.99 17.27
N PHE A 95 -21.78 -2.84 16.00
CA PHE A 95 -20.79 -3.70 15.39
C PHE A 95 -19.43 -3.56 16.08
N ASP A 96 -18.83 -4.68 16.43
CA ASP A 96 -17.48 -4.76 17.00
C ASP A 96 -16.56 -5.59 16.11
N ALA A 97 -15.59 -4.92 15.49
CA ALA A 97 -14.61 -5.54 14.61
C ALA A 97 -13.72 -6.59 15.31
N ALA A 98 -13.57 -6.50 16.64
CA ALA A 98 -12.80 -7.48 17.41
C ALA A 98 -13.48 -8.85 17.51
N ASN A 99 -14.79 -8.92 17.26
CA ASN A 99 -15.58 -10.15 17.35
C ASN A 99 -15.82 -10.84 15.99
N THR A 100 -15.10 -10.45 14.93
CA THR A 100 -15.21 -11.06 13.60
C THR A 100 -14.66 -12.47 13.55
N LYS A 101 -15.27 -13.33 12.72
CA LYS A 101 -14.97 -14.75 12.62
C LYS A 101 -14.20 -15.13 11.37
N GLU A 102 -14.52 -14.47 10.26
CA GLU A 102 -13.89 -14.75 8.97
C GLU A 102 -12.41 -14.34 9.00
N THR A 103 -11.52 -15.23 8.55
CA THR A 103 -10.07 -14.99 8.55
C THR A 103 -9.69 -13.71 7.81
N LEU A 104 -10.33 -13.44 6.68
CA LEU A 104 -10.10 -12.23 5.89
C LEU A 104 -10.45 -10.95 6.68
N ASN A 105 -11.52 -11.00 7.44
CA ASN A 105 -12.01 -9.87 8.24
C ASN A 105 -11.14 -9.65 9.49
N ARG A 106 -10.67 -10.71 10.13
CA ARG A 106 -9.69 -10.61 11.22
C ARG A 106 -8.35 -10.04 10.74
N TRP A 107 -7.92 -10.46 9.54
CA TRP A 107 -6.71 -9.91 8.92
C TRP A 107 -6.82 -8.40 8.69
N ILE A 108 -7.91 -7.91 8.07
CA ILE A 108 -8.02 -6.45 7.83
C ILE A 108 -8.17 -5.67 9.14
N ALA A 109 -8.78 -6.25 10.18
CA ALA A 109 -8.82 -5.63 11.50
C ALA A 109 -7.41 -5.48 12.09
N HIS A 110 -6.58 -6.54 11.98
CA HIS A 110 -5.16 -6.50 12.35
C HIS A 110 -4.38 -5.42 11.61
N GLU A 111 -4.49 -5.37 10.28
CA GLU A 111 -3.80 -4.39 9.43
C GLU A 111 -4.26 -2.96 9.70
N THR A 112 -5.57 -2.75 9.92
CA THR A 112 -6.12 -1.44 10.30
C THR A 112 -5.55 -0.98 11.64
N ALA A 113 -5.44 -1.88 12.59
CA ALA A 113 -4.85 -1.61 13.89
C ALA A 113 -3.36 -1.27 13.81
N ALA A 114 -2.61 -2.00 12.99
CA ALA A 114 -1.19 -1.73 12.75
C ALA A 114 -0.98 -0.36 12.09
N ALA A 115 -1.78 -0.04 11.06
CA ALA A 115 -1.74 1.25 10.38
C ALA A 115 -2.11 2.41 11.33
N THR A 116 -3.15 2.23 12.14
CA THR A 116 -3.56 3.23 13.14
C THR A 116 -2.42 3.56 14.09
N ARG A 117 -1.74 2.55 14.62
CA ARG A 117 -0.59 2.74 15.51
C ARG A 117 0.54 3.46 14.80
N GLU A 118 0.96 2.99 13.61
CA GLU A 118 2.07 3.60 12.86
C GLU A 118 1.79 5.07 12.54
N VAL A 119 0.57 5.40 12.09
CA VAL A 119 0.17 6.78 11.78
C VAL A 119 0.12 7.64 13.03
N THR A 120 -0.44 7.14 14.13
CA THR A 120 -0.54 7.87 15.40
C THR A 120 0.84 8.19 15.96
N GLU A 121 1.71 7.19 16.10
CA GLU A 121 3.08 7.37 16.59
C GLU A 121 3.91 8.32 15.71
N ALA A 122 3.68 8.30 14.39
CA ALA A 122 4.37 9.19 13.48
C ALA A 122 3.87 10.65 13.61
N ILE A 123 2.57 10.87 13.78
CA ILE A 123 2.00 12.22 14.03
C ILE A 123 2.51 12.77 15.37
N GLU A 124 2.47 11.99 16.44
CA GLU A 124 2.94 12.39 17.77
C GLU A 124 4.43 12.75 17.78
N ALA A 125 5.23 12.03 16.97
CA ALA A 125 6.64 12.31 16.79
C ALA A 125 6.94 13.40 15.75
N TYR A 126 5.93 14.10 15.23
CA TYR A 126 6.05 15.12 14.18
C TYR A 126 6.69 14.60 12.87
N ARG A 127 6.60 13.29 12.60
CA ARG A 127 7.08 12.65 11.37
C ARG A 127 5.94 12.54 10.36
N PHE A 128 5.44 13.66 9.87
CA PHE A 128 4.27 13.73 9.02
C PHE A 128 4.43 12.98 7.68
N ASN A 129 5.65 12.94 7.15
CA ASN A 129 5.96 12.14 5.95
C ASN A 129 5.80 10.63 6.19
N ASP A 130 6.19 10.14 7.37
CA ASP A 130 6.04 8.73 7.74
C ASP A 130 4.57 8.39 7.93
N ALA A 131 3.81 9.27 8.60
CA ALA A 131 2.36 9.12 8.77
C ALA A 131 1.62 9.06 7.41
N ALA A 132 1.92 10.01 6.51
CA ALA A 132 1.36 10.01 5.16
C ALA A 132 1.76 8.74 4.38
N GLY A 133 3.01 8.29 4.51
CA GLY A 133 3.50 7.06 3.90
C GLY A 133 2.79 5.81 4.43
N ALA A 134 2.58 5.72 5.74
CA ALA A 134 1.90 4.60 6.39
C ALA A 134 0.45 4.47 5.92
N ILE A 135 -0.33 5.57 5.98
CA ILE A 135 -1.73 5.52 5.53
C ILE A 135 -1.84 5.28 4.02
N TYR A 136 -0.93 5.83 3.21
CA TYR A 136 -0.90 5.54 1.78
C TYR A 136 -0.69 4.04 1.51
N ARG A 137 0.32 3.41 2.14
CA ARG A 137 0.58 1.97 1.99
C ARG A 137 -0.61 1.13 2.42
N PHE A 138 -1.21 1.44 3.56
CA PHE A 138 -2.38 0.72 4.05
C PHE A 138 -3.56 0.83 3.09
N VAL A 139 -3.93 2.04 2.67
CA VAL A 139 -5.10 2.24 1.79
C VAL A 139 -4.85 1.65 0.41
N TRP A 140 -3.70 1.94 -0.20
CA TRP A 140 -3.44 1.52 -1.57
C TRP A 140 -3.13 0.03 -1.66
N ASN A 141 -2.12 -0.43 -0.91
CA ASN A 141 -1.58 -1.78 -1.09
C ASN A 141 -2.37 -2.85 -0.30
N VAL A 142 -2.89 -2.51 0.89
CA VAL A 142 -3.58 -3.49 1.73
C VAL A 142 -5.08 -3.48 1.47
N TYR A 143 -5.73 -2.35 1.71
CA TYR A 143 -7.19 -2.26 1.61
C TYR A 143 -7.69 -2.40 0.16
N CYS A 144 -7.19 -1.56 -0.77
CA CYS A 144 -7.67 -1.54 -2.15
C CYS A 144 -7.16 -2.71 -2.99
N ASP A 145 -5.85 -3.02 -2.95
CA ASP A 145 -5.25 -4.00 -3.85
C ASP A 145 -5.49 -5.44 -3.39
N TRP A 146 -5.64 -5.66 -2.07
CA TRP A 146 -5.80 -6.99 -1.54
C TRP A 146 -7.15 -7.21 -0.86
N TYR A 147 -7.48 -6.49 0.20
CA TYR A 147 -8.68 -6.78 0.98
C TYR A 147 -9.95 -6.74 0.14
N LEU A 148 -10.19 -5.65 -0.59
CA LEU A 148 -11.38 -5.55 -1.43
C LEU A 148 -11.39 -6.61 -2.54
N GLU A 149 -10.24 -6.92 -3.14
CA GLU A 149 -10.15 -7.96 -4.16
C GLU A 149 -10.42 -9.36 -3.60
N LEU A 150 -9.91 -9.68 -2.41
CA LEU A 150 -10.16 -10.94 -1.72
C LEU A 150 -11.61 -11.06 -1.24
N ALA A 151 -12.24 -9.95 -0.85
CA ALA A 151 -13.62 -9.89 -0.40
C ALA A 151 -14.66 -10.01 -1.54
N LYS A 152 -14.30 -9.69 -2.79
CA LYS A 152 -15.26 -9.70 -3.93
C LYS A 152 -16.11 -10.96 -4.05
N PRO A 153 -15.58 -12.20 -3.98
CA PRO A 153 -16.40 -13.40 -4.10
C PRO A 153 -17.48 -13.50 -3.03
N VAL A 154 -17.13 -13.09 -1.79
CA VAL A 154 -18.08 -13.09 -0.67
C VAL A 154 -19.13 -12.00 -0.87
N LEU A 155 -18.73 -10.79 -1.20
CA LEU A 155 -19.62 -9.63 -1.39
C LEU A 155 -20.59 -9.82 -2.55
N THR A 156 -20.16 -10.45 -3.65
CA THR A 156 -21.00 -10.70 -4.83
C THR A 156 -21.76 -12.04 -4.76
N GLY A 157 -21.48 -12.86 -3.76
CA GLY A 157 -22.13 -14.14 -3.53
C GLY A 157 -23.54 -14.01 -2.93
N ALA A 158 -24.17 -15.17 -2.65
CA ALA A 158 -25.46 -15.24 -1.99
C ALA A 158 -25.39 -14.68 -0.55
N GLN A 159 -26.53 -14.26 -0.02
CA GLN A 159 -26.61 -13.80 1.38
C GLN A 159 -26.20 -14.91 2.35
N SER A 160 -25.32 -14.57 3.27
CA SER A 160 -24.79 -15.47 4.29
C SER A 160 -24.26 -14.67 5.50
N PRO A 161 -24.04 -15.31 6.66
CA PRO A 161 -23.39 -14.64 7.79
C PRO A 161 -22.01 -14.09 7.45
N ALA A 162 -21.21 -14.79 6.64
CA ALA A 162 -19.90 -14.35 6.19
C ALA A 162 -20.00 -13.09 5.29
N LYS A 163 -21.02 -13.02 4.43
CA LYS A 163 -21.27 -11.82 3.61
C LYS A 163 -21.64 -10.63 4.49
N ALA A 164 -22.57 -10.80 5.40
CA ALA A 164 -23.01 -9.72 6.30
C ALA A 164 -21.84 -9.21 7.17
N GLU A 165 -21.01 -10.10 7.71
CA GLU A 165 -19.81 -9.74 8.45
C GLU A 165 -18.81 -8.97 7.56
N THR A 166 -18.57 -9.45 6.33
CA THR A 166 -17.63 -8.81 5.41
C THR A 166 -18.14 -7.43 4.96
N GLN A 167 -19.44 -7.26 4.72
CA GLN A 167 -20.05 -5.95 4.43
C GLN A 167 -19.80 -4.96 5.58
N ALA A 168 -20.02 -5.39 6.82
CA ALA A 168 -19.77 -4.57 8.00
C ALA A 168 -18.27 -4.22 8.16
N MET A 169 -17.38 -5.20 7.93
CA MET A 169 -15.94 -4.97 8.02
C MET A 169 -15.38 -4.04 6.94
N VAL A 170 -15.90 -4.12 5.71
CA VAL A 170 -15.55 -3.16 4.64
C VAL A 170 -15.94 -1.75 5.05
N ALA A 171 -17.15 -1.57 5.60
CA ALA A 171 -17.63 -0.28 6.07
C ALA A 171 -16.81 0.24 7.26
N TRP A 172 -16.51 -0.63 8.23
CA TRP A 172 -15.69 -0.29 9.39
C TRP A 172 -14.28 0.15 8.98
N ALA A 173 -13.57 -0.65 8.17
CA ALA A 173 -12.22 -0.33 7.73
C ALA A 173 -12.18 0.96 6.88
N ARG A 174 -13.21 1.19 6.03
CA ARG A 174 -13.38 2.46 5.31
C ARG A 174 -13.47 3.64 6.28
N ASP A 175 -14.29 3.54 7.32
CA ASP A 175 -14.49 4.63 8.27
C ASP A 175 -13.21 4.93 9.05
N GLU A 176 -12.44 3.91 9.44
CA GLU A 176 -11.13 4.09 10.08
C GLU A 176 -10.10 4.73 9.12
N ILE A 177 -10.10 4.32 7.85
CA ILE A 177 -9.28 4.94 6.79
C ILE A 177 -9.61 6.44 6.65
N LEU A 178 -10.89 6.80 6.59
CA LEU A 178 -11.31 8.20 6.45
C LEU A 178 -10.83 9.04 7.63
N LYS A 179 -10.92 8.53 8.86
CA LYS A 179 -10.42 9.21 10.06
C LYS A 179 -8.90 9.42 10.00
N LEU A 180 -8.13 8.37 9.70
CA LEU A 180 -6.67 8.42 9.63
C LEU A 180 -6.16 9.37 8.52
N LEU A 181 -6.88 9.43 7.41
CA LEU A 181 -6.51 10.23 6.26
C LEU A 181 -6.94 11.70 6.36
N HIS A 182 -7.96 11.99 7.18
CA HIS A 182 -8.56 13.32 7.29
C HIS A 182 -7.57 14.47 7.59
N PRO A 183 -6.55 14.33 8.44
CA PRO A 183 -5.57 15.40 8.66
C PRO A 183 -4.81 15.81 7.40
N PHE A 184 -4.66 14.91 6.46
CA PHE A 184 -3.91 15.11 5.21
C PHE A 184 -4.80 15.52 4.05
N MET A 185 -5.98 14.89 3.92
CA MET A 185 -6.92 15.06 2.79
C MET A 185 -8.34 15.34 3.27
N PRO A 186 -8.57 16.51 3.94
CA PRO A 186 -9.83 16.78 4.64
C PRO A 186 -11.04 16.87 3.73
N PHE A 187 -10.90 17.35 2.50
CA PHE A 187 -12.06 17.61 1.64
C PHE A 187 -12.69 16.33 1.10
N ILE A 188 -11.87 15.42 0.53
CA ILE A 188 -12.39 14.16 0.01
C ILE A 188 -12.88 13.24 1.12
N THR A 189 -12.19 13.22 2.27
CA THR A 189 -12.57 12.35 3.38
C THR A 189 -13.87 12.82 4.03
N GLU A 190 -14.09 14.12 4.17
CA GLU A 190 -15.36 14.67 4.64
C GLU A 190 -16.50 14.35 3.67
N ALA A 191 -16.29 14.56 2.36
CA ALA A 191 -17.28 14.25 1.35
C ALA A 191 -17.65 12.75 1.33
N LEU A 192 -16.65 11.87 1.46
CA LEU A 192 -16.88 10.42 1.55
C LEU A 192 -17.56 10.03 2.86
N TRP A 193 -17.23 10.67 3.96
CA TRP A 193 -17.87 10.44 5.26
C TRP A 193 -19.36 10.72 5.19
N GLU A 194 -19.74 11.87 4.64
CA GLU A 194 -21.14 12.28 4.48
C GLU A 194 -21.91 11.37 3.51
N THR A 195 -21.30 11.00 2.38
CA THR A 195 -22.00 10.26 1.31
C THR A 195 -22.13 8.76 1.57
N THR A 196 -21.26 8.16 2.38
CA THR A 196 -21.22 6.70 2.56
C THR A 196 -22.08 6.15 3.70
N ALA A 197 -22.61 7.00 4.57
CA ALA A 197 -23.56 6.63 5.62
C ALA A 197 -24.23 7.88 6.22
N GLU A 198 -25.36 7.68 6.89
CA GLU A 198 -25.94 8.71 7.77
C GLU A 198 -24.99 8.98 8.94
N ARG A 199 -24.67 10.26 9.19
CA ARG A 199 -23.70 10.68 10.20
C ARG A 199 -24.29 11.67 11.18
N ALA A 200 -23.96 11.53 12.45
CA ALA A 200 -24.38 12.47 13.49
C ALA A 200 -23.62 13.82 13.42
N GLY A 201 -22.50 13.90 12.67
CA GLY A 201 -21.69 15.09 12.57
C GLY A 201 -20.53 14.96 11.58
N LEU A 202 -19.73 16.01 11.51
CA LEU A 202 -18.57 16.09 10.62
C LEU A 202 -17.47 15.10 11.02
N LEU A 203 -16.75 14.60 10.05
CA LEU A 203 -15.57 13.75 10.27
C LEU A 203 -14.50 14.47 11.08
N ALA A 204 -14.33 15.77 10.86
CA ALA A 204 -13.41 16.63 11.62
C ALA A 204 -13.64 16.59 13.14
N LEU A 205 -14.86 16.25 13.58
CA LEU A 205 -15.24 16.13 15.00
C LEU A 205 -15.36 14.68 15.46
N ALA A 206 -15.16 13.71 14.56
CA ALA A 206 -15.20 12.30 14.92
C ALA A 206 -13.97 11.94 15.78
N PRO A 207 -14.11 11.01 16.72
CA PRO A 207 -12.98 10.55 17.52
C PRO A 207 -11.92 9.90 16.63
N TRP A 208 -10.65 10.13 16.99
CA TRP A 208 -9.53 9.47 16.34
C TRP A 208 -9.67 7.94 16.43
N PRO A 209 -9.22 7.16 15.43
CA PRO A 209 -9.30 5.72 15.47
C PRO A 209 -8.70 5.16 16.76
N HIS A 210 -9.50 4.46 17.50
CA HIS A 210 -9.12 3.83 18.76
C HIS A 210 -9.98 2.58 18.97
N ARG A 211 -9.66 1.86 19.99
CA ARG A 211 -10.32 0.62 20.38
C ARG A 211 -11.85 0.74 20.32
N THR A 212 -12.50 -0.26 19.73
CA THR A 212 -13.91 -0.52 19.91
C THR A 212 -14.13 -1.23 21.26
N GLY A 213 -14.90 -0.64 22.15
CA GLY A 213 -15.24 -1.13 23.47
C GLY A 213 -15.11 -0.06 24.55
N ALA A 214 -15.87 -0.21 25.64
CA ALA A 214 -15.76 0.69 26.79
C ALA A 214 -14.34 0.67 27.36
N PRO A 215 -13.77 1.81 27.79
CA PRO A 215 -12.46 1.84 28.42
C PRO A 215 -12.44 0.93 29.66
N THR A 216 -11.33 0.22 29.86
CA THR A 216 -11.13 -0.60 31.07
C THR A 216 -11.04 0.28 32.30
N ALA A 217 -11.26 -0.31 33.49
CA ALA A 217 -11.12 0.41 34.76
C ALA A 217 -9.72 1.05 34.92
N GLU A 218 -8.68 0.42 34.35
CA GLU A 218 -7.31 0.91 34.38
C GLU A 218 -7.12 2.13 33.43
N GLU A 219 -7.71 2.09 32.25
CA GLU A 219 -7.76 3.21 31.30
C GLU A 219 -8.54 4.40 31.85
N ILE A 220 -9.68 4.14 32.54
CA ILE A 220 -10.44 5.17 33.25
C ILE A 220 -9.61 5.78 34.39
N ALA A 221 -8.84 4.97 35.10
CA ALA A 221 -7.96 5.45 36.16
C ALA A 221 -6.83 6.34 35.62
N ILE A 222 -6.22 5.98 34.49
CA ILE A 222 -5.20 6.78 33.80
C ILE A 222 -5.81 8.10 33.29
N LEU A 223 -6.98 8.04 32.66
CA LEU A 223 -7.72 9.22 32.19
C LEU A 223 -8.12 10.16 33.32
N SER A 224 -8.51 9.62 34.48
CA SER A 224 -8.88 10.40 35.66
C SER A 224 -7.67 10.95 36.42
N ALA A 225 -6.53 10.25 36.36
CA ALA A 225 -5.28 10.71 36.99
C ALA A 225 -4.57 11.83 36.18
N SER A 226 -4.85 11.93 34.90
CA SER A 226 -4.30 12.98 34.01
C SER A 226 -5.15 14.26 33.99
N SER A 227 -6.10 14.45 34.92
CA SER A 227 -6.91 15.65 34.99
C SER A 227 -6.06 16.85 35.41
N PHE A 228 -5.52 17.56 34.44
CA PHE A 228 -5.22 18.98 34.57
C PHE A 228 -6.59 19.71 34.62
N ALA A 229 -7.18 19.78 35.78
CA ALA A 229 -8.38 20.52 36.00
C ALA A 229 -8.06 22.01 36.05
N ASP A 230 -7.90 22.61 34.89
CA ASP A 230 -8.12 24.04 34.73
C ASP A 230 -9.53 24.22 34.12
N PRO A 231 -10.50 24.75 34.89
CA PRO A 231 -11.89 24.95 34.42
C PRO A 231 -12.03 25.96 33.28
N LEU A 232 -10.99 26.64 32.88
CA LEU A 232 -10.95 27.64 31.80
C LEU A 232 -10.33 27.11 30.50
N VAL A 233 -9.76 25.91 30.49
CA VAL A 233 -9.27 25.27 29.28
C VAL A 233 -10.31 24.24 28.84
N PRO A 234 -10.93 24.40 27.66
CA PRO A 234 -11.76 23.31 27.13
C PRO A 234 -10.89 22.05 27.08
N PRO A 235 -11.43 20.86 27.37
CA PRO A 235 -10.64 19.65 27.40
C PRO A 235 -9.88 19.55 26.08
N MET A 236 -8.59 19.87 26.14
CA MET A 236 -7.67 19.47 25.07
C MET A 236 -7.88 17.98 24.90
N VAL A 237 -7.95 17.55 23.65
CA VAL A 237 -8.05 16.16 23.21
C VAL A 237 -7.56 15.23 24.31
N PRO A 238 -8.43 14.36 24.85
CA PRO A 238 -8.02 13.49 25.94
C PRO A 238 -6.71 12.83 25.54
N PRO A 239 -5.74 12.65 26.46
CA PRO A 239 -4.48 12.00 26.16
C PRO A 239 -4.83 10.74 25.37
N LEU A 240 -4.22 10.57 24.18
CA LEU A 240 -4.50 9.48 23.29
C LEU A 240 -4.56 8.19 24.12
N VAL A 241 -5.76 7.65 24.27
CA VAL A 241 -5.93 6.37 24.94
C VAL A 241 -5.12 5.38 24.14
N LEU A 242 -4.05 4.87 24.74
CA LEU A 242 -3.12 3.97 24.08
C LEU A 242 -3.92 2.92 23.32
N PHE A 243 -3.86 3.00 22.00
CA PHE A 243 -4.52 2.05 21.11
C PHE A 243 -4.06 0.66 21.51
N ASN A 244 -4.94 -0.14 22.11
CA ASN A 244 -4.60 -1.51 22.49
C ASN A 244 -4.65 -2.40 21.24
N ALA A 245 -3.61 -2.31 20.41
CA ALA A 245 -3.40 -3.14 19.23
C ALA A 245 -3.46 -4.65 19.56
N ALA A 246 -3.29 -5.04 20.83
CA ALA A 246 -3.33 -6.43 21.25
C ALA A 246 -4.68 -7.11 20.97
N ASN A 247 -5.79 -6.36 20.98
CA ASN A 247 -7.12 -6.92 20.71
C ASN A 247 -7.35 -7.30 19.24
N PHE A 248 -6.52 -6.77 18.32
CA PHE A 248 -6.60 -7.03 16.88
C PHE A 248 -5.40 -7.81 16.37
N LYS A 249 -4.47 -8.21 17.26
CA LYS A 249 -3.31 -8.99 16.85
C LYS A 249 -3.75 -10.41 16.51
N ASP A 250 -3.75 -10.75 15.23
CA ASP A 250 -4.07 -12.09 14.74
C ASP A 250 -2.97 -12.56 13.79
N GLU A 251 -1.90 -13.12 14.38
CA GLU A 251 -0.75 -13.64 13.64
C GLU A 251 -1.13 -14.82 12.73
N ALA A 252 -2.18 -15.58 13.08
CA ALA A 252 -2.65 -16.69 12.28
C ALA A 252 -3.35 -16.19 11.01
N ALA A 253 -4.21 -15.19 11.12
CA ALA A 253 -4.86 -14.57 9.97
C ALA A 253 -3.82 -13.85 9.08
N GLU A 254 -2.84 -13.16 9.67
CA GLU A 254 -1.73 -12.53 8.93
C GLU A 254 -0.90 -13.58 8.17
N ALA A 255 -0.55 -14.70 8.82
CA ALA A 255 0.21 -15.76 8.18
C ALA A 255 -0.56 -16.42 7.03
N GLU A 256 -1.87 -16.64 7.20
CA GLU A 256 -2.73 -17.26 6.17
C GLU A 256 -2.95 -16.35 4.97
N ILE A 257 -3.41 -15.10 5.20
CA ILE A 257 -3.65 -14.14 4.11
C ILE A 257 -2.34 -13.69 3.47
N GLY A 258 -1.30 -13.46 4.26
CA GLY A 258 0.03 -13.15 3.75
C GLY A 258 0.57 -14.25 2.80
N TRP A 259 0.32 -15.54 3.11
CA TRP A 259 0.65 -16.61 2.17
C TRP A 259 -0.13 -16.49 0.85
N VAL A 260 -1.42 -16.17 0.89
CA VAL A 260 -2.22 -15.94 -0.33
C VAL A 260 -1.65 -14.79 -1.16
N VAL A 261 -1.32 -13.68 -0.49
CA VAL A 261 -0.72 -12.48 -1.11
C VAL A 261 0.60 -12.82 -1.78
N ASP A 262 1.49 -13.49 -1.05
CA ASP A 262 2.82 -13.88 -1.55
C ASP A 262 2.71 -14.84 -2.74
N LEU A 263 1.84 -15.84 -2.65
CA LEU A 263 1.62 -16.81 -3.73
C LEU A 263 1.09 -16.14 -5.01
N VAL A 264 0.04 -15.32 -4.88
CA VAL A 264 -0.52 -14.59 -6.04
C VAL A 264 0.50 -13.63 -6.64
N THR A 265 1.27 -12.94 -5.80
CA THR A 265 2.32 -12.00 -6.23
C THR A 265 3.42 -12.73 -6.98
N ALA A 266 3.93 -13.86 -6.45
CA ALA A 266 4.97 -14.65 -7.09
C ALA A 266 4.49 -15.22 -8.43
N ILE A 267 3.25 -15.72 -8.52
CA ILE A 267 2.67 -16.20 -9.77
C ILE A 267 2.56 -15.07 -10.80
N ARG A 268 2.08 -13.89 -10.40
CA ARG A 268 1.98 -12.73 -11.30
C ARG A 268 3.35 -12.29 -11.81
N SER A 269 4.39 -12.34 -10.97
CA SER A 269 5.77 -12.04 -11.35
C SER A 269 6.26 -13.00 -12.43
N VAL A 270 6.13 -14.30 -12.20
CA VAL A 270 6.51 -15.33 -13.18
C VAL A 270 5.73 -15.17 -14.50
N ARG A 271 4.43 -14.91 -14.43
CA ARG A 271 3.61 -14.68 -15.62
C ARG A 271 4.07 -13.48 -16.43
N ALA A 272 4.45 -12.39 -15.75
CA ALA A 272 4.97 -11.17 -16.40
C ALA A 272 6.36 -11.43 -17.01
N GLU A 273 7.26 -12.09 -16.28
CA GLU A 273 8.59 -12.44 -16.73
C GLU A 273 8.57 -13.35 -17.96
N MET A 274 7.64 -14.31 -17.98
CA MET A 274 7.45 -15.25 -19.09
C MET A 274 6.53 -14.73 -20.19
N SER A 275 6.16 -13.46 -20.14
CA SER A 275 5.26 -12.81 -21.12
C SER A 275 3.96 -13.58 -21.37
N ILE A 276 3.42 -14.27 -20.36
CA ILE A 276 2.15 -15.00 -20.46
C ILE A 276 1.01 -14.01 -20.64
N PRO A 277 0.23 -14.10 -21.72
CA PRO A 277 -0.86 -13.15 -21.94
C PRO A 277 -1.87 -13.12 -20.78
N PRO A 278 -2.40 -11.95 -20.40
CA PRO A 278 -3.33 -11.81 -19.27
C PRO A 278 -4.58 -12.70 -19.36
N ALA A 279 -5.03 -13.00 -20.58
CA ALA A 279 -6.21 -13.85 -20.81
C ALA A 279 -5.93 -15.34 -20.65
N THR A 280 -4.66 -15.77 -20.72
CA THR A 280 -4.29 -17.19 -20.67
C THR A 280 -4.39 -17.69 -19.24
N LEU A 281 -5.11 -18.79 -19.03
CA LEU A 281 -5.16 -19.50 -17.75
C LEU A 281 -4.05 -20.54 -17.70
N THR A 282 -3.38 -20.64 -16.53
CA THR A 282 -2.33 -21.64 -16.28
C THR A 282 -2.74 -22.53 -15.12
N ALA A 283 -2.25 -23.79 -15.11
CA ALA A 283 -2.37 -24.62 -13.91
C ALA A 283 -1.34 -24.20 -12.85
N LEU A 284 -1.61 -24.51 -11.59
CA LEU A 284 -0.66 -24.38 -10.47
C LEU A 284 -0.51 -25.74 -9.79
N VAL A 285 0.71 -26.15 -9.54
CA VAL A 285 1.02 -27.34 -8.75
C VAL A 285 1.78 -26.93 -7.49
N LEU A 286 1.23 -27.21 -6.32
CA LEU A 286 1.90 -27.03 -5.02
C LEU A 286 2.71 -28.30 -4.74
N VAL A 287 4.04 -28.17 -4.75
CA VAL A 287 4.98 -29.30 -4.73
C VAL A 287 5.43 -29.57 -3.30
N GLY A 288 5.27 -30.79 -2.83
CA GLY A 288 5.69 -31.17 -1.47
C GLY A 288 5.04 -30.36 -0.37
N ALA A 289 3.82 -29.86 -0.61
CA ALA A 289 3.12 -28.94 0.29
C ALA A 289 2.98 -29.48 1.71
N SER A 290 3.21 -28.63 2.71
CA SER A 290 3.02 -28.91 4.13
C SER A 290 1.57 -29.21 4.46
N ALA A 291 1.32 -29.77 5.65
CA ALA A 291 -0.03 -30.00 6.16
C ALA A 291 -0.83 -28.68 6.24
N GLU A 292 -0.20 -27.61 6.67
CA GLU A 292 -0.78 -26.28 6.75
C GLU A 292 -1.21 -25.77 5.37
N THR A 293 -0.35 -25.88 4.37
CA THR A 293 -0.67 -25.46 2.99
C THR A 293 -1.77 -26.32 2.36
N LYS A 294 -1.79 -27.63 2.65
CA LYS A 294 -2.88 -28.52 2.21
C LYS A 294 -4.24 -28.17 2.84
N GLU A 295 -4.23 -27.60 4.04
CA GLU A 295 -5.44 -27.14 4.73
C GLU A 295 -5.91 -25.77 4.24
N ARG A 296 -5.00 -24.79 4.10
CA ARG A 296 -5.34 -23.41 3.72
C ARG A 296 -5.65 -23.23 2.23
N ALA A 297 -4.94 -23.92 1.33
CA ALA A 297 -5.10 -23.73 -0.11
C ALA A 297 -6.54 -23.99 -0.61
N PRO A 298 -7.27 -25.03 -0.16
CA PRO A 298 -8.67 -25.23 -0.55
C PRO A 298 -9.59 -24.07 -0.18
N ARG A 299 -9.37 -23.43 0.98
CA ARG A 299 -10.20 -22.27 1.44
C ARG A 299 -10.08 -21.09 0.48
N TRP A 300 -8.93 -20.89 -0.14
CA TRP A 300 -8.62 -19.73 -0.99
C TRP A 300 -8.54 -20.06 -2.47
N THR A 301 -8.85 -21.30 -2.87
CA THR A 301 -8.70 -21.77 -4.27
C THR A 301 -9.35 -20.84 -5.29
N ASP A 302 -10.62 -20.47 -5.09
CA ASP A 302 -11.36 -19.65 -6.07
C ASP A 302 -10.78 -18.23 -6.17
N VAL A 303 -10.36 -17.67 -5.05
CA VAL A 303 -9.75 -16.34 -4.99
C VAL A 303 -8.39 -16.36 -5.67
N ILE A 304 -7.53 -17.33 -5.34
CA ILE A 304 -6.20 -17.48 -5.94
C ILE A 304 -6.31 -17.70 -7.45
N LYS A 305 -7.20 -18.59 -7.88
CA LYS A 305 -7.46 -18.84 -9.31
C LYS A 305 -7.86 -17.57 -10.05
N ARG A 306 -8.78 -16.81 -9.50
CA ARG A 306 -9.23 -15.55 -10.09
C ARG A 306 -8.09 -14.53 -10.15
N MET A 307 -7.38 -14.30 -9.04
CA MET A 307 -6.37 -13.25 -8.92
C MET A 307 -5.08 -13.57 -9.66
N ALA A 308 -4.69 -14.84 -9.71
CA ALA A 308 -3.49 -15.31 -10.41
C ALA A 308 -3.75 -15.83 -11.84
N ARG A 309 -5.00 -15.79 -12.30
CA ARG A 309 -5.41 -16.31 -13.62
C ARG A 309 -5.05 -17.78 -13.80
N LEU A 310 -5.53 -18.62 -12.88
CA LEU A 310 -5.30 -20.06 -12.91
C LEU A 310 -6.56 -20.82 -13.36
N SER A 311 -6.33 -21.93 -14.08
CA SER A 311 -7.38 -22.90 -14.41
C SER A 311 -7.66 -23.82 -13.22
N GLU A 312 -6.61 -24.29 -12.56
CA GLU A 312 -6.68 -25.24 -11.45
C GLU A 312 -5.53 -25.08 -10.49
N ILE A 313 -5.68 -25.63 -9.29
CA ILE A 313 -4.62 -25.79 -8.28
C ILE A 313 -4.62 -27.25 -7.86
N SER A 314 -3.44 -27.89 -7.92
CA SER A 314 -3.25 -29.28 -7.53
C SER A 314 -2.04 -29.46 -6.63
N PHE A 315 -1.91 -30.65 -6.05
CA PHE A 315 -0.77 -31.01 -5.20
C PHE A 315 0.01 -32.18 -5.85
N ALA A 316 1.32 -32.15 -5.75
CA ALA A 316 2.19 -33.23 -6.21
C ALA A 316 3.46 -33.31 -5.36
N ASP A 317 4.14 -34.45 -5.39
CA ASP A 317 5.43 -34.61 -4.71
C ASP A 317 6.59 -34.04 -5.52
N ARG A 318 6.41 -33.87 -6.83
CA ARG A 318 7.42 -33.34 -7.77
C ARG A 318 6.80 -32.36 -8.75
N ALA A 319 7.58 -31.37 -9.13
CA ALA A 319 7.17 -30.43 -10.17
C ALA A 319 7.03 -31.16 -11.52
N PRO A 320 5.98 -30.89 -12.29
CA PRO A 320 5.84 -31.39 -13.66
C PRO A 320 6.99 -30.88 -14.54
N GLU A 321 7.41 -31.73 -15.52
CA GLU A 321 8.37 -31.28 -16.54
C GLU A 321 7.82 -30.09 -17.32
N GLY A 322 8.67 -29.15 -17.68
CA GLY A 322 8.26 -27.95 -18.39
C GLY A 322 7.54 -26.92 -17.52
N SER A 323 7.78 -26.91 -16.21
CA SER A 323 7.18 -25.96 -15.27
C SER A 323 8.17 -24.89 -14.81
N ALA A 324 7.75 -23.64 -14.79
CA ALA A 324 8.46 -22.61 -14.05
C ALA A 324 8.20 -22.80 -12.54
N GLN A 325 9.28 -22.91 -11.76
CA GLN A 325 9.18 -23.06 -10.30
C GLN A 325 9.34 -21.71 -9.61
N LEU A 326 8.62 -21.56 -8.52
CA LEU A 326 8.67 -20.39 -7.63
C LEU A 326 8.68 -20.88 -6.18
N VAL A 327 9.32 -20.13 -5.30
CA VAL A 327 9.37 -20.44 -3.87
C VAL A 327 8.55 -19.40 -3.10
N VAL A 328 7.61 -19.88 -2.32
CA VAL A 328 6.75 -19.03 -1.47
C VAL A 328 6.84 -19.53 -0.04
N ARG A 329 7.37 -18.70 0.86
CA ARG A 329 7.58 -19.05 2.28
C ARG A 329 8.26 -20.40 2.49
N GLY A 330 9.25 -20.72 1.64
CA GLY A 330 10.03 -21.97 1.71
C GLY A 330 9.40 -23.17 1.02
N GLU A 331 8.20 -23.07 0.48
CA GLU A 331 7.52 -24.11 -0.28
C GLU A 331 7.62 -23.88 -1.79
N VAL A 332 7.70 -24.95 -2.56
CA VAL A 332 7.79 -24.86 -4.02
C VAL A 332 6.41 -24.91 -4.64
N ALA A 333 6.14 -23.96 -5.53
CA ALA A 333 5.00 -24.02 -6.43
C ALA A 333 5.50 -24.05 -7.87
N ALA A 334 4.77 -24.70 -8.77
CA ALA A 334 5.17 -24.90 -10.15
C ALA A 334 4.03 -24.48 -11.09
N LEU A 335 4.36 -23.72 -12.12
CA LEU A 335 3.47 -23.33 -13.22
C LEU A 335 3.86 -24.13 -14.46
N PRO A 336 3.10 -25.18 -14.87
CA PRO A 336 3.34 -25.88 -16.10
C PRO A 336 3.19 -24.94 -17.31
N LEU A 337 4.27 -24.77 -18.08
CA LEU A 337 4.32 -23.83 -19.22
C LEU A 337 4.21 -24.54 -20.58
N LYS A 338 4.29 -25.87 -20.59
CA LYS A 338 4.18 -26.66 -21.83
C LYS A 338 2.82 -26.44 -22.48
N GLY A 339 2.83 -25.97 -23.73
CA GLY A 339 1.62 -25.63 -24.48
C GLY A 339 1.01 -24.26 -24.13
N VAL A 340 1.56 -23.53 -23.14
CA VAL A 340 1.16 -22.17 -22.77
C VAL A 340 2.10 -21.14 -23.37
N VAL A 341 3.41 -21.44 -23.37
CA VAL A 341 4.46 -20.59 -23.91
C VAL A 341 5.35 -21.43 -24.83
N ASP A 342 5.78 -20.86 -25.95
CA ASP A 342 6.87 -21.42 -26.74
C ASP A 342 8.18 -21.17 -26.00
N LEU A 343 8.65 -22.20 -25.29
CA LEU A 343 9.85 -22.12 -24.45
C LEU A 343 11.11 -21.78 -25.25
N ALA A 344 11.18 -22.21 -26.52
CA ALA A 344 12.34 -21.92 -27.37
C ALA A 344 12.32 -20.45 -27.82
N ALA A 345 11.16 -19.95 -28.25
CA ALA A 345 10.99 -18.55 -28.61
C ALA A 345 11.22 -17.64 -27.40
N GLU A 346 10.73 -18.01 -26.20
CA GLU A 346 10.91 -17.23 -25.00
C GLU A 346 12.37 -17.19 -24.51
N ARG A 347 13.09 -18.31 -24.58
CA ARG A 347 14.54 -18.33 -24.31
C ARG A 347 15.30 -17.41 -25.26
N ALA A 348 14.97 -17.43 -26.56
CA ALA A 348 15.57 -16.54 -27.56
C ALA A 348 15.25 -15.06 -27.28
N ARG A 349 14.01 -14.75 -26.86
CA ARG A 349 13.60 -13.41 -26.48
C ARG A 349 14.38 -12.90 -25.26
N LEU A 350 14.47 -13.70 -24.19
CA LEU A 350 15.18 -13.34 -22.97
C LEU A 350 16.69 -13.14 -23.24
N ALA A 351 17.31 -14.01 -24.04
CA ALA A 351 18.69 -13.84 -24.45
C ALA A 351 18.93 -12.52 -25.20
N LYS A 352 17.99 -12.13 -26.07
CA LYS A 352 18.05 -10.84 -26.79
C LYS A 352 17.90 -9.64 -25.83
N GLU A 353 16.99 -9.73 -24.87
CA GLU A 353 16.80 -8.64 -23.88
C GLU A 353 18.01 -8.50 -22.95
N ILE A 354 18.65 -9.60 -22.56
CA ILE A 354 19.91 -9.60 -21.80
C ILE A 354 21.01 -8.91 -22.61
N ALA A 355 21.18 -9.30 -23.88
CA ALA A 355 22.18 -8.67 -24.76
C ALA A 355 21.93 -7.16 -24.96
N LYS A 356 20.66 -6.75 -25.03
CA LYS A 356 20.30 -5.34 -25.12
C LYS A 356 20.64 -4.59 -23.82
N ALA A 357 20.33 -5.18 -22.66
CA ALA A 357 20.68 -4.60 -21.37
C ALA A 357 22.22 -4.47 -21.21
N ASP A 358 22.99 -5.46 -21.67
CA ASP A 358 24.45 -5.40 -21.70
C ASP A 358 24.98 -4.27 -22.58
N SER A 359 24.37 -4.06 -23.72
CA SER A 359 24.72 -2.95 -24.61
C SER A 359 24.40 -1.59 -23.94
N ASP A 360 23.25 -1.47 -23.26
CA ASP A 360 22.89 -0.24 -22.54
C ASP A 360 23.86 0.04 -21.40
N ILE A 361 24.24 -0.99 -20.59
CA ILE A 361 25.23 -0.88 -19.51
C ILE A 361 26.60 -0.43 -20.09
N SER A 362 27.08 -1.11 -21.11
CA SER A 362 28.37 -0.80 -21.75
C SER A 362 28.41 0.64 -22.30
N ARG A 363 27.31 1.10 -22.90
CA ARG A 363 27.21 2.48 -23.42
C ARG A 363 27.29 3.51 -22.29
N VAL A 364 26.61 3.25 -21.17
CA VAL A 364 26.63 4.14 -20.01
C VAL A 364 28.00 4.08 -19.31
N ASP A 365 28.58 2.89 -19.14
CA ASP A 365 29.93 2.70 -18.58
C ASP A 365 30.97 3.46 -19.39
N THR A 366 30.90 3.43 -20.73
CA THR A 366 31.79 4.19 -21.61
C THR A 366 31.66 5.71 -21.40
N LYS A 367 30.43 6.21 -21.17
CA LYS A 367 30.20 7.61 -20.85
C LYS A 367 30.76 8.01 -19.49
N LEU A 368 30.51 7.19 -18.46
CA LEU A 368 30.97 7.44 -17.09
C LEU A 368 32.48 7.26 -16.94
N ALA A 369 33.12 6.44 -17.77
CA ALA A 369 34.58 6.30 -17.83
C ALA A 369 35.29 7.47 -18.53
N ASN A 370 34.55 8.32 -19.26
CA ASN A 370 35.13 9.48 -19.91
C ASN A 370 35.32 10.62 -18.89
N GLU A 371 36.57 10.80 -18.42
CA GLU A 371 36.93 11.82 -17.44
C GLU A 371 36.51 13.24 -17.86
N LYS A 372 36.57 13.56 -19.17
CA LYS A 372 36.15 14.86 -19.70
C LYS A 372 34.64 15.05 -19.60
N PHE A 373 33.87 13.99 -19.78
CA PHE A 373 32.42 14.03 -19.59
C PHE A 373 32.09 14.26 -18.12
N VAL A 374 32.65 13.46 -17.21
CA VAL A 374 32.38 13.55 -15.78
C VAL A 374 32.81 14.89 -15.18
N ALA A 375 33.94 15.45 -15.64
CA ALA A 375 34.46 16.73 -15.16
C ALA A 375 33.69 17.97 -15.67
N ASN A 376 33.04 17.88 -16.84
CA ASN A 376 32.39 19.03 -17.48
C ASN A 376 30.87 18.96 -17.51
N ALA A 377 30.27 17.78 -17.29
CA ALA A 377 28.81 17.62 -17.24
C ALA A 377 28.26 18.12 -15.89
N PRO A 378 27.07 18.71 -15.87
CA PRO A 378 26.37 18.99 -14.62
C PRO A 378 26.21 17.71 -13.77
N GLU A 379 26.36 17.85 -12.45
CA GLU A 379 26.25 16.72 -11.51
C GLU A 379 24.94 15.92 -11.69
N GLU A 380 23.84 16.62 -11.99
CA GLU A 380 22.53 16.01 -12.27
C GLU A 380 22.56 15.05 -13.49
N ILE A 381 23.32 15.40 -14.54
CA ILE A 381 23.44 14.57 -15.75
C ILE A 381 24.30 13.32 -15.46
N VAL A 382 25.33 13.47 -14.64
CA VAL A 382 26.15 12.33 -14.21
C VAL A 382 25.33 11.38 -13.36
N GLU A 383 24.49 11.88 -12.45
CA GLU A 383 23.64 11.10 -11.60
C GLU A 383 22.53 10.39 -12.41
N GLU A 384 21.93 11.08 -13.39
CA GLU A 384 20.96 10.48 -14.33
C GLU A 384 21.57 9.30 -15.12
N GLU A 385 22.82 9.40 -15.56
CA GLU A 385 23.50 8.28 -16.23
C GLU A 385 23.79 7.12 -15.26
N LYS A 386 24.13 7.39 -13.99
CA LYS A 386 24.25 6.33 -12.96
C LYS A 386 22.92 5.63 -12.70
N GLU A 387 21.83 6.37 -12.54
CA GLU A 387 20.49 5.80 -12.39
C GLU A 387 20.09 4.92 -13.58
N LYS A 388 20.39 5.36 -14.81
CA LYS A 388 20.18 4.57 -16.04
C LYS A 388 20.99 3.27 -16.01
N ARG A 389 22.23 3.32 -15.53
CA ARG A 389 23.07 2.14 -15.37
C ARG A 389 22.47 1.15 -14.37
N GLU A 390 22.09 1.63 -13.18
CA GLU A 390 21.47 0.80 -12.13
C GLU A 390 20.17 0.16 -12.62
N ALA A 391 19.34 0.91 -13.31
CA ALA A 391 18.11 0.39 -13.91
C ALA A 391 18.38 -0.69 -14.98
N ALA A 392 19.42 -0.53 -15.79
CA ALA A 392 19.81 -1.51 -16.79
C ALA A 392 20.39 -2.78 -16.15
N VAL A 393 21.20 -2.67 -15.09
CA VAL A 393 21.72 -3.80 -14.30
C VAL A 393 20.59 -4.57 -13.63
N ALA A 394 19.65 -3.89 -12.99
CA ALA A 394 18.49 -4.52 -12.35
C ALA A 394 17.60 -5.24 -13.37
N ARG A 395 17.39 -4.63 -14.55
CA ARG A 395 16.65 -5.26 -15.65
C ARG A 395 17.35 -6.49 -16.19
N LYS A 396 18.68 -6.46 -16.38
CA LYS A 396 19.48 -7.62 -16.79
C LYS A 396 19.34 -8.76 -15.79
N ALA A 397 19.50 -8.49 -14.50
CA ALA A 397 19.39 -9.50 -13.45
C ALA A 397 18.02 -10.22 -13.47
N LYS A 398 16.93 -9.47 -13.65
CA LYS A 398 15.58 -10.05 -13.80
C LYS A 398 15.46 -10.98 -15.01
N PHE A 399 16.01 -10.59 -16.17
CA PHE A 399 15.98 -11.45 -17.36
C PHE A 399 16.86 -12.69 -17.22
N GLN A 400 17.99 -12.59 -16.53
CA GLN A 400 18.85 -13.72 -16.22
C GLN A 400 18.14 -14.72 -15.30
N GLU A 401 17.49 -14.25 -14.24
CA GLU A 401 16.70 -15.08 -13.35
C GLU A 401 15.56 -15.80 -14.08
N ALA A 402 14.86 -15.08 -14.97
CA ALA A 402 13.81 -15.67 -15.81
C ALA A 402 14.38 -16.75 -16.75
N LEU A 403 15.56 -16.53 -17.34
CA LEU A 403 16.23 -17.49 -18.21
C LEU A 403 16.69 -18.73 -17.44
N GLU A 404 17.21 -18.58 -16.23
CA GLU A 404 17.59 -19.67 -15.32
C GLU A 404 16.38 -20.53 -14.94
N ARG A 405 15.24 -19.89 -14.62
CA ARG A 405 13.97 -20.61 -14.38
C ARG A 405 13.55 -21.45 -15.58
N LEU A 406 13.70 -20.92 -16.82
CA LEU A 406 13.43 -21.67 -18.04
C LEU A 406 14.47 -22.77 -18.32
N ALA A 407 15.70 -22.63 -17.87
CA ALA A 407 16.73 -23.69 -18.04
C ALA A 407 16.40 -24.92 -17.18
N GLY A 408 15.79 -24.74 -16.01
CA GLY A 408 15.25 -25.82 -15.18
C GLY A 408 13.99 -26.50 -15.72
N VAL A 409 13.45 -26.01 -16.83
CA VAL A 409 12.18 -26.42 -17.47
C VAL A 409 12.43 -27.38 -18.66
N GLY A 410 13.70 -27.73 -18.98
CA GLY A 410 14.07 -28.57 -20.16
C GLY A 410 14.62 -29.91 -19.82
#